data_b7b76f28db247936a6a1bd76e3d8cf48
#
_entry.id   b7b76f28db247936a6a1bd76e3d8cf48
#
_cell.length_a   1.000
_cell.length_b   1.000
_cell.length_c   1.000
_cell.angle_alpha   90.00
_cell.angle_beta   90.00
_cell.angle_gamma   90.00
#
_symmetry.space_group_name_H-M   'P 1'
#
loop_
_entity.id
_entity.type
_entity.pdbx_description
1 polymer ?
#
loop_
_entity_poly.entity_id
_entity_poly.type
_entity_poly.pdbx_seq_one_letter_code
_entity_poly.pdbx_strand_id
1 'polypeptide(L)'
;MKIIDAHLHCSGREDSDGVLRALDEAGIEMAVLLAPFLSPGYTLGDAASLRRANAHLAKLVRGHTDRLRGLAVVDPRDDHAAQDLRQAVEGLGLHGVKMVPTGWYPFEERVRGVYAVASELKLPMLFHSGIFIDGRSGRFCRPVYFEALRDHPGARVTLAHMGWPWTDEALALALIDRIHQVPHERAQFRLDISFGAPPPYRKEVLARMLEVLGPGALQFGSDCFLPCSGAHLRERCRWVQALMDELMLDASAREQLWWRTAAAWLGLSPAPASADGRADARTDARTDGQTDDDAAAPSLGRLLRRDGAAPGPGWQLRCC
;
A
#
# COMPACT_ATOMS: atom_id res chain seq x y z
N MET A 1 17.29 -10.93 0.16
CA MET A 1 16.14 -10.26 -0.51
C MET A 1 15.79 -9.04 0.33
N LYS A 2 15.59 -7.87 -0.29
CA LYS A 2 15.22 -6.65 0.42
C LYS A 2 13.76 -6.71 0.89
N ILE A 3 13.49 -6.16 2.07
CA ILE A 3 12.15 -6.11 2.66
C ILE A 3 11.85 -4.68 3.06
N ILE A 4 10.68 -4.16 2.63
CA ILE A 4 10.06 -2.97 3.21
C ILE A 4 8.87 -3.42 4.04
N ASP A 5 8.88 -3.10 5.33
CA ASP A 5 7.68 -3.18 6.16
C ASP A 5 6.85 -1.90 5.96
N ALA A 6 5.77 -1.99 5.19
CA ALA A 6 4.95 -0.84 4.81
C ALA A 6 3.90 -0.45 5.87
N HIS A 7 3.85 -1.14 7.02
CA HIS A 7 2.82 -0.93 8.03
C HIS A 7 3.32 -1.28 9.44
N LEU A 8 3.96 -0.33 10.13
CA LEU A 8 4.54 -0.51 11.47
C LEU A 8 4.10 0.63 12.39
N HIS A 9 3.37 0.32 13.45
CA HIS A 9 2.78 1.29 14.35
C HIS A 9 3.77 1.79 15.41
N CYS A 10 3.82 3.11 15.61
CA CYS A 10 4.48 3.73 16.76
C CYS A 10 3.53 3.82 17.96
N SER A 11 4.09 3.77 19.17
CA SER A 11 3.38 3.99 20.43
C SER A 11 3.71 5.32 21.10
N GLY A 12 4.77 5.99 20.63
CA GLY A 12 5.30 7.20 21.24
C GLY A 12 6.33 6.95 22.36
N ARG A 13 6.79 5.69 22.51
CA ARG A 13 7.77 5.27 23.52
C ARG A 13 9.07 4.71 22.92
N GLU A 14 9.11 4.51 21.62
CA GLU A 14 10.25 4.05 20.86
C GLU A 14 11.27 5.16 20.62
N ASP A 15 12.52 4.76 20.44
CA ASP A 15 13.62 5.59 19.93
C ASP A 15 14.15 5.02 18.61
N SER A 16 14.87 5.85 17.85
CA SER A 16 15.37 5.48 16.52
C SER A 16 16.31 4.29 16.57
N ASP A 17 17.22 4.25 17.55
CA ASP A 17 18.20 3.15 17.66
C ASP A 17 17.53 1.82 17.98
N GLY A 18 16.52 1.85 18.86
CA GLY A 18 15.73 0.67 19.18
C GLY A 18 14.97 0.12 17.99
N VAL A 19 14.37 1.02 17.21
CA VAL A 19 13.67 0.65 15.96
C VAL A 19 14.66 0.06 14.96
N LEU A 20 15.77 0.73 14.69
CA LEU A 20 16.78 0.25 13.74
C LEU A 20 17.34 -1.11 14.13
N ARG A 21 17.68 -1.30 15.41
CA ARG A 21 18.13 -2.62 15.90
C ARG A 21 17.08 -3.71 15.66
N ALA A 22 15.80 -3.43 15.93
CA ALA A 22 14.74 -4.41 15.71
C ALA A 22 14.58 -4.75 14.21
N LEU A 23 14.70 -3.77 13.32
CA LEU A 23 14.69 -3.99 11.86
C LEU A 23 15.89 -4.82 11.41
N ASP A 24 17.10 -4.50 11.87
CA ASP A 24 18.33 -5.23 11.53
C ASP A 24 18.24 -6.70 11.99
N GLU A 25 17.80 -6.94 13.22
CA GLU A 25 17.55 -8.27 13.73
C GLU A 25 16.51 -9.06 12.92
N ALA A 26 15.50 -8.38 12.38
CA ALA A 26 14.46 -8.99 11.56
C ALA A 26 14.89 -9.18 10.10
N GLY A 27 15.97 -8.52 9.64
CA GLY A 27 16.39 -8.50 8.24
C GLY A 27 15.51 -7.59 7.36
N ILE A 28 14.90 -6.56 7.98
CA ILE A 28 14.06 -5.56 7.28
C ILE A 28 14.93 -4.38 6.88
N GLU A 29 15.00 -4.09 5.59
CA GLU A 29 15.82 -3.01 5.03
C GLU A 29 15.24 -1.62 5.34
N MET A 30 13.92 -1.47 5.25
CA MET A 30 13.22 -0.20 5.47
C MET A 30 11.87 -0.45 6.15
N ALA A 31 11.43 0.49 6.98
CA ALA A 31 10.08 0.46 7.54
C ALA A 31 9.34 1.78 7.33
N VAL A 32 8.04 1.67 7.14
CA VAL A 32 7.08 2.78 7.14
C VAL A 32 6.44 2.85 8.52
N LEU A 33 6.81 3.87 9.27
CA LEU A 33 6.35 4.12 10.62
C LEU A 33 5.10 5.00 10.61
N LEU A 34 4.10 4.62 11.38
CA LEU A 34 2.86 5.38 11.53
C LEU A 34 2.92 6.19 12.83
N ALA A 35 2.61 7.49 12.76
CA ALA A 35 2.53 8.31 13.98
C ALA A 35 1.57 7.65 15.00
N PRO A 36 1.87 7.73 16.30
CA PRO A 36 1.04 7.07 17.31
C PRO A 36 -0.36 7.67 17.36
N PHE A 37 -1.39 6.82 17.43
CA PHE A 37 -2.80 7.23 17.57
C PHE A 37 -3.65 6.24 18.38
N LEU A 38 -3.05 5.13 18.84
CA LEU A 38 -3.68 4.07 19.63
C LEU A 38 -2.97 3.85 20.97
N SER A 39 -2.27 4.86 21.47
CA SER A 39 -1.46 4.76 22.69
C SER A 39 -1.88 5.81 23.72
N PRO A 40 -1.63 5.61 25.01
CA PRO A 40 -1.87 6.63 26.00
C PRO A 40 -1.24 7.98 25.63
N GLY A 41 -2.04 9.03 25.61
CA GLY A 41 -1.62 10.39 25.23
C GLY A 41 -1.73 10.71 23.72
N TYR A 42 -2.15 9.73 22.89
CA TYR A 42 -2.35 9.92 21.46
C TYR A 42 -3.70 9.35 21.04
N THR A 43 -4.64 10.23 20.67
CA THR A 43 -6.05 9.86 20.46
C THR A 43 -6.56 10.43 19.13
N LEU A 44 -7.21 9.59 18.33
CA LEU A 44 -7.98 10.02 17.17
C LEU A 44 -9.12 10.95 17.63
N GLY A 45 -9.37 12.03 16.84
CA GLY A 45 -10.36 13.05 17.17
C GLY A 45 -9.83 14.17 18.07
N ASP A 46 -8.59 14.09 18.54
CA ASP A 46 -7.89 15.19 19.21
C ASP A 46 -6.73 15.69 18.34
N ALA A 47 -6.96 16.79 17.62
CA ALA A 47 -5.99 17.35 16.70
C ALA A 47 -4.67 17.76 17.38
N ALA A 48 -4.73 18.30 18.60
CA ALA A 48 -3.53 18.66 19.34
C ALA A 48 -2.69 17.41 19.68
N SER A 49 -3.37 16.32 20.04
CA SER A 49 -2.74 15.02 20.26
C SER A 49 -2.07 14.50 18.98
N LEU A 50 -2.75 14.57 17.83
CA LEU A 50 -2.20 14.12 16.55
C LEU A 50 -1.03 14.98 16.07
N ARG A 51 -1.06 16.32 16.27
CA ARG A 51 0.09 17.18 16.00
C ARG A 51 1.31 16.79 16.83
N ARG A 52 1.13 16.47 18.13
CA ARG A 52 2.23 15.96 18.97
C ARG A 52 2.74 14.59 18.48
N ALA A 53 1.85 13.71 18.05
CA ALA A 53 2.20 12.40 17.47
C ALA A 53 3.06 12.55 16.20
N ASN A 54 2.65 13.44 15.30
CA ASN A 54 3.40 13.74 14.07
C ASN A 54 4.79 14.34 14.38
N ALA A 55 4.87 15.24 15.38
CA ALA A 55 6.15 15.80 15.81
C ALA A 55 7.07 14.75 16.46
N HIS A 56 6.52 13.79 17.21
CA HIS A 56 7.28 12.65 17.73
C HIS A 56 7.84 11.79 16.59
N LEU A 57 6.98 11.40 15.64
CA LEU A 57 7.40 10.58 14.50
C LEU A 57 8.48 11.31 13.67
N ALA A 58 8.33 12.60 13.44
CA ALA A 58 9.32 13.39 12.70
C ALA A 58 10.72 13.37 13.37
N LYS A 59 10.77 13.39 14.70
CA LYS A 59 12.04 13.23 15.43
C LYS A 59 12.63 11.84 15.25
N LEU A 60 11.76 10.81 15.26
CA LEU A 60 12.17 9.42 15.14
C LEU A 60 12.78 9.11 13.76
N VAL A 61 12.23 9.65 12.68
CA VAL A 61 12.71 9.37 11.32
C VAL A 61 13.83 10.30 10.86
N ARG A 62 14.06 11.40 11.58
CA ARG A 62 15.08 12.40 11.21
C ARG A 62 16.49 11.79 11.21
N GLY A 63 17.19 11.95 10.09
CA GLY A 63 18.54 11.41 9.92
C GLY A 63 18.58 9.93 9.48
N HIS A 64 17.43 9.28 9.37
CA HIS A 64 17.31 7.85 9.00
C HIS A 64 16.36 7.62 7.83
N THR A 65 16.20 8.61 6.94
CA THR A 65 15.22 8.54 5.85
C THR A 65 15.55 7.49 4.78
N ASP A 66 16.74 6.96 4.77
CA ASP A 66 17.13 5.78 3.98
C ASP A 66 16.58 4.47 4.53
N ARG A 67 16.28 4.42 5.84
CA ARG A 67 15.79 3.24 6.56
C ARG A 67 14.35 3.41 7.08
N LEU A 68 13.93 4.64 7.40
CA LEU A 68 12.66 4.94 8.04
C LEU A 68 11.86 5.97 7.24
N ARG A 69 10.61 5.65 6.92
CA ARG A 69 9.64 6.58 6.35
C ARG A 69 8.52 6.82 7.36
N GLY A 70 8.13 8.06 7.57
CA GLY A 70 7.07 8.40 8.53
C GLY A 70 5.78 8.79 7.82
N LEU A 71 4.64 8.20 8.19
CA LEU A 71 3.32 8.66 7.80
C LEU A 71 2.67 9.42 8.94
N ALA A 72 2.32 10.67 8.69
CA ALA A 72 1.53 11.48 9.62
C ALA A 72 0.15 10.85 9.85
N VAL A 73 -0.47 11.17 10.97
CA VAL A 73 -1.89 10.88 11.21
C VAL A 73 -2.63 12.20 11.30
N VAL A 74 -3.72 12.33 10.56
CA VAL A 74 -4.66 13.45 10.63
C VAL A 74 -6.09 12.92 10.74
N ASP A 75 -6.98 13.70 11.34
CA ASP A 75 -8.40 13.37 11.46
C ASP A 75 -9.22 14.42 10.72
N PRO A 76 -9.94 14.06 9.66
CA PRO A 76 -10.68 15.03 8.83
C PRO A 76 -11.89 15.64 9.54
N ARG A 77 -12.19 15.26 10.78
CA ARG A 77 -13.17 15.94 11.63
C ARG A 77 -12.64 17.27 12.18
N ASP A 78 -11.34 17.50 12.10
CA ASP A 78 -10.72 18.79 12.37
C ASP A 78 -10.68 19.62 11.07
N ASP A 79 -11.18 20.84 11.13
CA ASP A 79 -11.22 21.75 9.97
C ASP A 79 -9.81 22.11 9.45
N HIS A 80 -8.78 21.94 10.28
CA HIS A 80 -7.37 22.19 9.93
C HIS A 80 -6.64 20.93 9.42
N ALA A 81 -7.30 19.78 9.30
CA ALA A 81 -6.64 18.51 8.97
C ALA A 81 -5.79 18.57 7.70
N ALA A 82 -6.26 19.28 6.66
CA ALA A 82 -5.51 19.47 5.41
C ALA A 82 -4.24 20.32 5.64
N GLN A 83 -4.34 21.37 6.43
CA GLN A 83 -3.20 22.23 6.81
C GLN A 83 -2.20 21.46 7.69
N ASP A 84 -2.71 20.66 8.64
CA ASP A 84 -1.89 19.83 9.52
C ASP A 84 -1.12 18.76 8.71
N LEU A 85 -1.76 18.17 7.67
CA LEU A 85 -1.06 17.26 6.76
C LEU A 85 0.07 17.98 6.00
N ARG A 86 -0.21 19.15 5.42
CA ARG A 86 0.81 19.94 4.71
C ARG A 86 1.96 20.31 5.64
N GLN A 87 1.66 20.77 6.84
CA GLN A 87 2.68 21.08 7.84
C GLN A 87 3.50 19.85 8.26
N ALA A 88 2.85 18.68 8.39
CA ALA A 88 3.55 17.44 8.72
C ALA A 88 4.54 17.02 7.62
N VAL A 89 4.18 17.23 6.36
CA VAL A 89 5.03 16.86 5.21
C VAL A 89 6.10 17.94 4.95
N GLU A 90 5.70 19.18 4.71
CA GLU A 90 6.60 20.25 4.30
C GLU A 90 7.42 20.82 5.49
N GLY A 91 6.81 20.93 6.67
CA GLY A 91 7.44 21.51 7.86
C GLY A 91 8.17 20.49 8.72
N LEU A 92 7.65 19.29 8.89
CA LEU A 92 8.24 18.26 9.73
C LEU A 92 9.03 17.20 8.95
N GLY A 93 8.89 17.13 7.61
CA GLY A 93 9.61 16.19 6.76
C GLY A 93 9.03 14.78 6.81
N LEU A 94 7.75 14.61 7.14
CA LEU A 94 7.08 13.32 7.02
C LEU A 94 6.75 13.00 5.55
N HIS A 95 6.52 11.73 5.25
CA HIS A 95 6.56 11.24 3.88
C HIS A 95 5.18 10.91 3.29
N GLY A 96 4.13 10.94 4.10
CA GLY A 96 2.77 10.57 3.68
C GLY A 96 1.80 10.61 4.86
N VAL A 97 0.67 9.91 4.72
CA VAL A 97 -0.39 9.96 5.73
C VAL A 97 -1.02 8.58 5.98
N LYS A 98 -1.24 8.26 7.25
CA LYS A 98 -2.13 7.19 7.71
C LYS A 98 -3.46 7.80 8.08
N MET A 99 -4.55 7.22 7.58
CA MET A 99 -5.90 7.62 7.92
C MET A 99 -6.71 6.43 8.46
N VAL A 100 -7.52 6.70 9.46
CA VAL A 100 -8.31 5.68 10.15
C VAL A 100 -9.75 6.16 10.23
N PRO A 101 -10.63 5.70 9.32
CA PRO A 101 -12.02 6.14 9.31
C PRO A 101 -12.76 5.68 10.57
N THR A 102 -12.97 6.61 11.49
CA THR A 102 -13.74 6.40 12.73
C THR A 102 -14.65 7.60 12.96
N GLY A 103 -15.95 7.43 12.76
CA GLY A 103 -16.90 8.53 12.87
C GLY A 103 -16.97 9.45 11.65
N TRP A 104 -16.39 9.04 10.53
CA TRP A 104 -16.47 9.71 9.23
C TRP A 104 -16.33 8.70 8.09
N TYR A 105 -16.93 8.98 6.96
CA TYR A 105 -16.81 8.13 5.77
C TYR A 105 -15.80 8.71 4.76
N PRO A 106 -15.05 7.86 4.05
CA PRO A 106 -14.05 8.28 3.05
C PRO A 106 -14.57 9.15 1.91
N PHE A 107 -15.87 9.19 1.67
CA PHE A 107 -16.51 9.98 0.61
C PHE A 107 -17.14 11.31 1.12
N GLU A 108 -17.03 11.63 2.41
CA GLU A 108 -17.59 12.87 2.95
C GLU A 108 -16.83 14.12 2.46
N GLU A 109 -17.52 15.25 2.35
CA GLU A 109 -16.92 16.52 1.90
C GLU A 109 -15.72 16.95 2.76
N ARG A 110 -15.79 16.72 4.07
CA ARG A 110 -14.72 17.08 5.01
C ARG A 110 -13.36 16.42 4.75
N VAL A 111 -13.33 15.28 4.06
CA VAL A 111 -12.05 14.60 3.74
C VAL A 111 -11.37 15.15 2.51
N ARG A 112 -12.10 15.87 1.62
CA ARG A 112 -11.59 16.30 0.31
C ARG A 112 -10.37 17.19 0.42
N GLY A 113 -10.30 18.07 1.42
CA GLY A 113 -9.13 18.92 1.64
C GLY A 113 -7.86 18.12 1.90
N VAL A 114 -7.94 17.03 2.70
CA VAL A 114 -6.81 16.13 2.96
C VAL A 114 -6.42 15.38 1.69
N TYR A 115 -7.39 14.90 0.91
CA TYR A 115 -7.13 14.20 -0.36
C TYR A 115 -6.51 15.11 -1.42
N ALA A 116 -6.95 16.37 -1.49
CA ALA A 116 -6.38 17.37 -2.40
C ALA A 116 -4.90 17.60 -2.09
N VAL A 117 -4.53 17.80 -0.81
CA VAL A 117 -3.11 17.93 -0.39
C VAL A 117 -2.33 16.66 -0.73
N ALA A 118 -2.88 15.49 -0.44
CA ALA A 118 -2.21 14.23 -0.74
C ALA A 118 -2.00 14.02 -2.25
N SER A 119 -2.97 14.41 -3.07
CA SER A 119 -2.88 14.34 -4.54
C SER A 119 -1.85 15.33 -5.10
N GLU A 120 -1.90 16.60 -4.65
CA GLU A 120 -0.97 17.65 -5.05
C GLU A 120 0.48 17.26 -4.76
N LEU A 121 0.75 16.78 -3.55
CA LEU A 121 2.08 16.40 -3.09
C LEU A 121 2.45 14.96 -3.48
N LYS A 122 1.57 14.23 -4.17
CA LYS A 122 1.75 12.84 -4.60
C LYS A 122 2.12 11.92 -3.43
N LEU A 123 1.41 12.07 -2.31
CA LEU A 123 1.74 11.36 -1.08
C LEU A 123 1.29 9.89 -1.11
N PRO A 124 2.06 9.00 -0.50
CA PRO A 124 1.57 7.70 -0.10
C PRO A 124 0.54 7.87 1.03
N MET A 125 -0.61 7.25 0.87
CA MET A 125 -1.69 7.19 1.85
C MET A 125 -1.93 5.75 2.27
N LEU A 126 -1.92 5.47 3.56
CA LEU A 126 -2.31 4.18 4.12
C LEU A 126 -3.62 4.33 4.88
N PHE A 127 -4.66 3.66 4.45
CA PHE A 127 -5.93 3.63 5.16
C PHE A 127 -6.09 2.33 5.96
N HIS A 128 -6.61 2.44 7.17
CA HIS A 128 -7.25 1.27 7.76
C HIS A 128 -8.47 0.90 6.92
N SER A 129 -8.59 -0.37 6.54
CA SER A 129 -9.76 -0.90 5.84
C SER A 129 -10.15 -2.25 6.43
N GLY A 130 -11.42 -2.60 6.37
CA GLY A 130 -11.92 -3.80 7.04
C GLY A 130 -12.45 -3.54 8.44
N ILE A 131 -12.48 -4.60 9.25
CA ILE A 131 -12.95 -4.51 10.65
C ILE A 131 -11.83 -4.09 11.60
N PHE A 132 -12.22 -3.59 12.75
CA PHE A 132 -11.33 -3.38 13.90
C PHE A 132 -11.41 -4.57 14.85
N ILE A 133 -10.26 -5.10 15.25
CA ILE A 133 -10.18 -6.20 16.22
C ILE A 133 -10.38 -5.71 17.67
N ASP A 134 -10.30 -4.41 17.91
CA ASP A 134 -10.48 -3.78 19.22
C ASP A 134 -11.93 -3.38 19.53
N GLY A 135 -12.88 -3.78 18.67
CA GLY A 135 -14.31 -3.57 18.87
C GLY A 135 -14.84 -2.22 18.37
N ARG A 136 -13.99 -1.35 17.81
CA ARG A 136 -14.48 -0.15 17.11
C ARG A 136 -15.30 -0.55 15.88
N SER A 137 -16.20 0.34 15.45
CA SER A 137 -17.06 0.07 14.31
C SER A 137 -16.29 0.13 12.99
N GLY A 138 -16.18 -0.98 12.27
CA GLY A 138 -15.60 -1.07 10.93
C GLY A 138 -16.52 -0.53 9.82
N ARG A 139 -17.76 -0.07 10.15
CA ARG A 139 -18.73 0.39 9.14
C ARG A 139 -18.21 1.53 8.25
N PHE A 140 -17.24 2.31 8.75
CA PHE A 140 -16.63 3.41 8.03
C PHE A 140 -15.47 2.97 7.11
N CYS A 141 -15.03 1.72 7.23
CA CYS A 141 -13.80 1.21 6.63
C CYS A 141 -14.05 0.21 5.50
N ARG A 142 -15.26 0.20 4.92
CA ARG A 142 -15.54 -0.64 3.74
C ARG A 142 -14.74 -0.12 2.54
N PRO A 143 -14.05 -1.01 1.82
CA PRO A 143 -13.17 -0.60 0.73
C PRO A 143 -13.86 0.22 -0.36
N VAL A 144 -15.11 -0.06 -0.70
CA VAL A 144 -15.86 0.68 -1.72
C VAL A 144 -15.97 2.18 -1.42
N TYR A 145 -15.93 2.59 -0.17
CA TYR A 145 -16.01 4.01 0.21
C TYR A 145 -14.79 4.83 -0.21
N PHE A 146 -13.65 4.16 -0.42
CA PHE A 146 -12.42 4.81 -0.86
C PHE A 146 -12.40 5.10 -2.37
N GLU A 147 -13.43 4.69 -3.12
CA GLU A 147 -13.58 5.05 -4.53
C GLU A 147 -13.54 6.58 -4.75
N ALA A 148 -14.01 7.36 -3.78
CA ALA A 148 -13.91 8.82 -3.79
C ALA A 148 -12.48 9.36 -4.01
N LEU A 149 -11.44 8.58 -3.71
CA LEU A 149 -10.05 8.94 -4.00
C LEU A 149 -9.73 8.94 -5.51
N ARG A 150 -10.59 8.37 -6.36
CA ARG A 150 -10.44 8.47 -7.83
C ARG A 150 -10.51 9.91 -8.33
N ASP A 151 -11.19 10.81 -7.61
CA ASP A 151 -11.19 12.24 -7.88
C ASP A 151 -9.84 12.92 -7.58
N HIS A 152 -8.91 12.18 -6.93
CA HIS A 152 -7.60 12.66 -6.48
C HIS A 152 -6.46 11.76 -7.00
N PRO A 153 -6.22 11.69 -8.32
CA PRO A 153 -5.36 10.67 -8.94
C PRO A 153 -3.87 10.78 -8.59
N GLY A 154 -3.43 11.92 -8.03
CA GLY A 154 -2.05 12.07 -7.55
C GLY A 154 -1.76 11.34 -6.24
N ALA A 155 -2.79 11.00 -5.44
CA ALA A 155 -2.65 10.26 -4.21
C ALA A 155 -2.35 8.77 -4.51
N ARG A 156 -1.38 8.20 -3.80
CA ARG A 156 -0.98 6.79 -3.92
C ARG A 156 -1.54 6.01 -2.73
N VAL A 157 -2.60 5.28 -2.94
CA VAL A 157 -3.44 4.70 -1.88
C VAL A 157 -3.09 3.24 -1.61
N THR A 158 -2.90 2.89 -0.35
CA THR A 158 -2.86 1.50 0.12
C THR A 158 -4.00 1.27 1.10
N LEU A 159 -4.80 0.24 0.85
CA LEU A 159 -5.83 -0.23 1.77
C LEU A 159 -5.27 -1.37 2.62
N ALA A 160 -5.27 -1.20 3.95
CA ALA A 160 -4.74 -2.18 4.88
C ALA A 160 -5.56 -3.47 4.89
N HIS A 161 -4.90 -4.59 5.23
CA HIS A 161 -5.54 -5.88 5.53
C HIS A 161 -6.35 -6.47 4.37
N MET A 162 -6.01 -6.10 3.11
CA MET A 162 -6.80 -6.50 1.93
C MET A 162 -8.31 -6.21 2.08
N GLY A 163 -8.67 -5.25 2.97
CA GLY A 163 -10.06 -4.86 3.23
C GLY A 163 -10.92 -5.90 3.95
N TRP A 164 -10.31 -6.91 4.59
CA TRP A 164 -11.05 -8.02 5.19
C TRP A 164 -12.11 -7.55 6.21
N PRO A 165 -13.37 -8.06 6.15
CA PRO A 165 -13.88 -9.18 5.35
C PRO A 165 -14.40 -8.78 3.95
N TRP A 166 -14.42 -7.52 3.58
CA TRP A 166 -14.92 -7.00 2.29
C TRP A 166 -13.84 -7.03 1.22
N THR A 167 -13.17 -8.17 1.07
CA THR A 167 -11.99 -8.33 0.19
C THR A 167 -12.31 -8.12 -1.28
N ASP A 168 -13.51 -8.47 -1.73
CA ASP A 168 -13.92 -8.29 -3.13
C ASP A 168 -14.12 -6.80 -3.48
N GLU A 169 -14.53 -5.96 -2.52
CA GLU A 169 -14.58 -4.50 -2.70
C GLU A 169 -13.17 -3.91 -2.85
N ALA A 170 -12.21 -4.37 -2.03
CA ALA A 170 -10.81 -3.93 -2.13
C ALA A 170 -10.17 -4.37 -3.45
N LEU A 171 -10.45 -5.62 -3.86
CA LEU A 171 -10.03 -6.17 -5.14
C LEU A 171 -10.59 -5.34 -6.29
N ALA A 172 -11.89 -5.01 -6.27
CA ALA A 172 -12.54 -4.25 -7.33
C ALA A 172 -11.90 -2.86 -7.52
N LEU A 173 -11.56 -2.15 -6.44
CA LEU A 173 -10.88 -0.86 -6.52
C LEU A 173 -9.51 -0.96 -7.19
N ALA A 174 -8.68 -1.93 -6.77
CA ALA A 174 -7.36 -2.12 -7.37
C ALA A 174 -7.43 -2.66 -8.80
N LEU A 175 -8.49 -3.43 -9.14
CA LEU A 175 -8.70 -4.00 -10.47
C LEU A 175 -8.93 -2.92 -11.54
N ILE A 176 -9.51 -1.77 -11.20
CA ILE A 176 -9.73 -0.68 -12.14
C ILE A 176 -8.40 -0.23 -12.77
N ASP A 177 -7.35 -0.06 -11.98
CA ASP A 177 -6.03 0.31 -12.50
C ASP A 177 -5.49 -0.75 -13.48
N ARG A 178 -5.70 -2.04 -13.19
CA ARG A 178 -5.30 -3.14 -14.06
C ARG A 178 -6.11 -3.19 -15.35
N ILE A 179 -7.44 -2.99 -15.29
CA ILE A 179 -8.31 -2.93 -16.48
C ILE A 179 -7.85 -1.83 -17.44
N HIS A 180 -7.49 -0.67 -16.90
CA HIS A 180 -6.97 0.45 -17.68
C HIS A 180 -5.47 0.33 -18.01
N GLN A 181 -4.86 -0.84 -17.76
CA GLN A 181 -3.45 -1.13 -18.06
C GLN A 181 -2.47 -0.10 -17.45
N VAL A 182 -2.84 0.48 -16.30
CA VAL A 182 -1.95 1.38 -15.55
C VAL A 182 -0.76 0.57 -15.06
N PRO A 183 0.49 0.99 -15.36
CA PRO A 183 1.68 0.32 -14.83
C PRO A 183 1.63 0.25 -13.30
N HIS A 184 2.06 -0.86 -12.71
CA HIS A 184 2.00 -1.08 -11.27
C HIS A 184 2.67 0.05 -10.47
N GLU A 185 3.73 0.64 -10.99
CA GLU A 185 4.44 1.76 -10.37
C GLU A 185 3.58 3.02 -10.27
N ARG A 186 2.61 3.19 -11.16
CA ARG A 186 1.69 4.33 -11.22
C ARG A 186 0.27 4.01 -10.78
N ALA A 187 -0.02 2.75 -10.43
CA ALA A 187 -1.33 2.36 -9.93
C ALA A 187 -1.72 3.21 -8.73
N GLN A 188 -2.96 3.69 -8.70
CA GLN A 188 -3.45 4.49 -7.59
C GLN A 188 -3.72 3.64 -6.36
N PHE A 189 -4.35 2.47 -6.51
CA PHE A 189 -4.71 1.60 -5.41
C PHE A 189 -3.82 0.37 -5.29
N ARG A 190 -3.38 0.10 -4.06
CA ARG A 190 -2.64 -1.09 -3.63
C ARG A 190 -3.27 -1.65 -2.36
N LEU A 191 -2.94 -2.88 -2.04
CA LEU A 191 -3.42 -3.55 -0.83
C LEU A 191 -2.22 -4.01 -0.01
N ASP A 192 -2.26 -3.84 1.30
CA ASP A 192 -1.29 -4.50 2.15
C ASP A 192 -1.81 -5.86 2.61
N ILE A 193 -0.89 -6.82 2.74
CA ILE A 193 -1.18 -8.18 3.16
C ILE A 193 -0.99 -8.37 4.66
N SER A 194 -0.98 -7.27 5.43
CA SER A 194 -0.85 -7.32 6.87
C SER A 194 -1.98 -8.09 7.55
N PHE A 195 -1.88 -8.18 8.85
CA PHE A 195 -2.79 -8.92 9.69
C PHE A 195 -4.26 -8.57 9.47
N GLY A 196 -5.10 -9.20 8.87
CA GLY A 196 -6.52 -8.87 8.65
C GLY A 196 -7.37 -10.12 8.55
N ALA A 197 -7.18 -10.89 7.47
CA ALA A 197 -7.89 -12.14 7.31
C ALA A 197 -7.43 -13.15 8.37
N PRO A 198 -8.36 -13.82 9.08
CA PRO A 198 -8.03 -14.91 9.98
C PRO A 198 -7.19 -15.98 9.28
N PRO A 199 -6.29 -16.69 10.00
CA PRO A 199 -5.36 -17.64 9.38
C PRO A 199 -6.02 -18.63 8.41
N PRO A 200 -7.20 -19.24 8.67
CA PRO A 200 -7.83 -20.17 7.72
C PRO A 200 -8.20 -19.54 6.37
N TYR A 201 -8.51 -18.22 6.34
CA TYR A 201 -8.93 -17.52 5.12
C TYR A 201 -7.79 -16.83 4.39
N ARG A 202 -6.65 -16.60 5.05
CA ARG A 202 -5.59 -15.73 4.55
C ARG A 202 -5.01 -16.21 3.24
N LYS A 203 -4.77 -17.53 3.10
CA LYS A 203 -4.24 -18.13 1.88
C LYS A 203 -5.17 -17.94 0.69
N GLU A 204 -6.47 -18.22 0.89
CA GLU A 204 -7.47 -18.09 -0.18
C GLU A 204 -7.63 -16.63 -0.64
N VAL A 205 -7.68 -15.69 0.30
CA VAL A 205 -7.76 -14.27 -0.01
C VAL A 205 -6.53 -13.81 -0.79
N LEU A 206 -5.33 -14.15 -0.31
CA LEU A 206 -4.10 -13.77 -0.99
C LEU A 206 -3.99 -14.41 -2.37
N ALA A 207 -4.34 -15.69 -2.52
CA ALA A 207 -4.34 -16.39 -3.81
C ALA A 207 -5.25 -15.70 -4.82
N ARG A 208 -6.47 -15.33 -4.41
CA ARG A 208 -7.44 -14.60 -5.25
C ARG A 208 -6.90 -13.23 -5.67
N MET A 209 -6.32 -12.47 -4.71
CA MET A 209 -5.72 -11.17 -5.01
C MET A 209 -4.57 -11.30 -6.02
N LEU A 210 -3.70 -12.29 -5.84
CA LEU A 210 -2.59 -12.56 -6.76
C LEU A 210 -3.07 -12.97 -8.16
N GLU A 211 -4.09 -13.81 -8.23
CA GLU A 211 -4.65 -14.27 -9.51
C GLU A 211 -5.26 -13.11 -10.31
N VAL A 212 -6.04 -12.26 -9.65
CA VAL A 212 -6.79 -11.19 -10.32
C VAL A 212 -5.95 -9.94 -10.54
N LEU A 213 -5.18 -9.51 -9.54
CA LEU A 213 -4.43 -8.24 -9.58
C LEU A 213 -2.96 -8.41 -9.97
N GLY A 214 -2.39 -9.57 -9.69
CA GLY A 214 -0.95 -9.80 -9.77
C GLY A 214 -0.19 -9.26 -8.55
N PRO A 215 1.09 -9.65 -8.39
CA PRO A 215 1.88 -9.33 -7.20
C PRO A 215 2.21 -7.82 -7.07
N GLY A 216 2.22 -7.08 -8.17
CA GLY A 216 2.53 -5.64 -8.17
C GLY A 216 1.45 -4.73 -7.56
N ALA A 217 0.28 -5.28 -7.20
CA ALA A 217 -0.76 -4.57 -6.46
C ALA A 217 -0.72 -4.83 -4.95
N LEU A 218 0.18 -5.71 -4.48
CA LEU A 218 0.23 -6.18 -3.10
C LEU A 218 1.57 -5.82 -2.46
N GLN A 219 1.57 -5.46 -1.18
CA GLN A 219 2.78 -5.14 -0.43
C GLN A 219 2.76 -5.71 0.97
N PHE A 220 3.94 -6.02 1.51
CA PHE A 220 4.10 -6.48 2.88
C PHE A 220 3.91 -5.35 3.89
N GLY A 221 3.25 -5.66 5.01
CA GLY A 221 3.20 -4.89 6.24
C GLY A 221 3.07 -5.83 7.43
N SER A 222 3.80 -5.55 8.51
CA SER A 222 3.73 -6.41 9.71
C SER A 222 2.51 -6.14 10.58
N ASP A 223 2.02 -4.91 10.57
CA ASP A 223 1.00 -4.39 11.49
C ASP A 223 1.40 -4.54 12.98
N CYS A 224 2.70 -4.58 13.24
CA CYS A 224 3.24 -4.66 14.60
C CYS A 224 3.22 -3.28 15.29
N PHE A 225 3.29 -3.32 16.62
CA PHE A 225 3.36 -2.13 17.46
C PHE A 225 4.73 -2.00 18.11
N LEU A 226 5.38 -0.87 17.93
CA LEU A 226 6.64 -0.52 18.58
C LEU A 226 6.40 -0.02 20.02
N PRO A 227 7.36 -0.21 20.94
CA PRO A 227 8.58 -0.97 20.76
C PRO A 227 8.30 -2.48 20.75
N CYS A 228 8.89 -3.20 19.81
CA CYS A 228 8.84 -4.65 19.73
C CYS A 228 10.24 -5.22 19.43
N SER A 229 10.44 -6.50 19.72
CA SER A 229 11.72 -7.16 19.42
C SER A 229 11.85 -7.48 17.94
N GLY A 230 13.09 -7.53 17.43
CA GLY A 230 13.35 -8.00 16.07
C GLY A 230 12.93 -9.46 15.86
N ALA A 231 12.93 -10.27 16.91
CA ALA A 231 12.40 -11.64 16.86
C ALA A 231 10.90 -11.66 16.51
N HIS A 232 10.12 -10.73 17.06
CA HIS A 232 8.68 -10.60 16.77
C HIS A 232 8.44 -10.15 15.32
N LEU A 233 9.18 -9.16 14.83
CA LEU A 233 9.11 -8.75 13.43
C LEU A 233 9.52 -9.87 12.48
N ARG A 234 10.59 -10.61 12.82
CA ARG A 234 11.05 -11.77 12.05
C ARG A 234 10.00 -12.88 11.99
N GLU A 235 9.25 -13.09 13.05
CA GLU A 235 8.14 -14.04 13.06
C GLU A 235 7.07 -13.65 12.04
N ARG A 236 6.72 -12.36 11.93
CA ARG A 236 5.77 -11.86 10.90
C ARG A 236 6.30 -12.12 9.49
N CYS A 237 7.57 -11.83 9.24
CA CYS A 237 8.20 -12.13 7.96
C CYS A 237 8.13 -13.63 7.65
N ARG A 238 8.42 -14.52 8.63
CA ARG A 238 8.34 -15.98 8.43
C ARG A 238 6.92 -16.46 8.09
N TRP A 239 5.89 -15.89 8.72
CA TRP A 239 4.52 -16.24 8.38
C TRP A 239 4.17 -15.89 6.93
N VAL A 240 4.56 -14.71 6.47
CA VAL A 240 4.33 -14.30 5.08
C VAL A 240 5.19 -15.15 4.14
N GLN A 241 6.43 -15.45 4.50
CA GLN A 241 7.29 -16.34 3.72
C GLN A 241 6.67 -17.74 3.54
N ALA A 242 6.17 -18.36 4.63
CA ALA A 242 5.51 -19.65 4.59
C ALA A 242 4.26 -19.61 3.65
N LEU A 243 3.49 -18.54 3.70
CA LEU A 243 2.33 -18.37 2.82
C LEU A 243 2.74 -18.24 1.34
N MET A 244 3.83 -17.53 1.05
CA MET A 244 4.40 -17.44 -0.30
C MET A 244 4.90 -18.80 -0.80
N ASP A 245 5.48 -19.61 0.10
CA ASP A 245 5.95 -20.96 -0.20
C ASP A 245 4.77 -21.89 -0.52
N GLU A 246 3.72 -21.86 0.29
CA GLU A 246 2.50 -22.62 0.05
C GLU A 246 1.78 -22.24 -1.26
N LEU A 247 1.89 -20.98 -1.68
CA LEU A 247 1.35 -20.47 -2.94
C LEU A 247 2.33 -20.65 -4.11
N MET A 248 3.51 -21.22 -3.86
CA MET A 248 4.56 -21.48 -4.85
C MET A 248 4.94 -20.22 -5.66
N LEU A 249 4.99 -19.06 -4.99
CA LEU A 249 5.34 -17.82 -5.67
C LEU A 249 6.79 -17.87 -6.16
N ASP A 250 7.01 -17.44 -7.39
CA ASP A 250 8.35 -17.29 -7.95
C ASP A 250 9.13 -16.12 -7.33
N ALA A 251 10.40 -16.00 -7.66
CA ALA A 251 11.29 -14.96 -7.11
C ALA A 251 10.81 -13.54 -7.45
N SER A 252 10.27 -13.34 -8.65
CA SER A 252 9.77 -12.03 -9.09
C SER A 252 8.53 -11.60 -8.31
N ALA A 253 7.58 -12.50 -8.12
CA ALA A 253 6.38 -12.24 -7.32
C ALA A 253 6.74 -11.93 -5.86
N ARG A 254 7.68 -12.68 -5.27
CA ARG A 254 8.17 -12.42 -3.90
C ARG A 254 8.85 -11.07 -3.78
N GLU A 255 9.68 -10.68 -4.76
CA GLU A 255 10.34 -9.37 -4.78
C GLU A 255 9.30 -8.23 -4.87
N GLN A 256 8.22 -8.40 -5.64
CA GLN A 256 7.11 -7.43 -5.68
C GLN A 256 6.49 -7.25 -4.29
N LEU A 257 6.10 -8.34 -3.62
CA LEU A 257 5.43 -8.27 -2.33
C LEU A 257 6.34 -7.71 -1.23
N TRP A 258 7.61 -8.12 -1.21
CA TRP A 258 8.55 -7.72 -0.17
C TRP A 258 9.10 -6.30 -0.34
N TRP A 259 9.25 -5.84 -1.58
CA TRP A 259 10.02 -4.62 -1.83
C TRP A 259 9.39 -3.70 -2.89
N ARG A 260 9.24 -4.17 -4.14
CA ARG A 260 9.01 -3.29 -5.29
C ARG A 260 7.71 -2.51 -5.20
N THR A 261 6.63 -3.16 -4.78
CA THR A 261 5.32 -2.51 -4.67
C THR A 261 5.33 -1.40 -3.63
N ALA A 262 5.90 -1.65 -2.45
CA ALA A 262 6.05 -0.62 -1.42
C ALA A 262 7.01 0.49 -1.85
N ALA A 263 8.11 0.18 -2.53
CA ALA A 263 9.04 1.17 -3.07
C ALA A 263 8.35 2.11 -4.07
N ALA A 264 7.55 1.57 -4.99
CA ALA A 264 6.77 2.36 -5.94
C ALA A 264 5.72 3.23 -5.23
N TRP A 265 5.03 2.67 -4.24
CA TRP A 265 4.08 3.43 -3.42
C TRP A 265 4.73 4.60 -2.68
N LEU A 266 5.92 4.41 -2.15
CA LEU A 266 6.71 5.46 -1.49
C LEU A 266 7.33 6.47 -2.48
N GLY A 267 7.29 6.18 -3.79
CA GLY A 267 7.95 7.01 -4.81
C GLY A 267 9.47 6.90 -4.79
N LEU A 268 9.99 5.77 -4.32
CA LEU A 268 11.42 5.47 -4.41
C LEU A 268 11.73 5.09 -5.85
N SER A 269 12.80 5.65 -6.41
CA SER A 269 13.27 5.26 -7.74
C SER A 269 13.64 3.76 -7.73
N PRO A 270 13.30 3.00 -8.79
CA PRO A 270 13.81 1.64 -8.90
C PRO A 270 15.35 1.69 -8.86
N ALA A 271 15.98 0.83 -8.07
CA ALA A 271 17.40 0.62 -8.18
C ALA A 271 17.72 0.26 -9.63
N PRO A 272 18.81 0.81 -10.24
CA PRO A 272 19.19 0.43 -11.58
C PRO A 272 19.29 -1.10 -11.63
N ALA A 273 18.63 -1.71 -12.62
CA ALA A 273 18.74 -3.14 -12.85
C ALA A 273 20.23 -3.49 -12.94
N SER A 274 20.69 -4.44 -12.15
CA SER A 274 22.06 -4.95 -12.25
C SER A 274 22.30 -5.36 -13.69
N ALA A 275 23.27 -4.72 -14.35
CA ALA A 275 23.66 -4.99 -15.72
C ALA A 275 24.47 -6.32 -15.76
N ASP A 276 23.77 -7.46 -15.56
CA ASP A 276 24.28 -8.78 -15.83
C ASP A 276 23.31 -9.52 -16.75
N GLY A 277 23.47 -9.26 -18.02
CA GLY A 277 22.73 -9.90 -19.10
C GLY A 277 23.23 -9.34 -20.44
N ARG A 278 24.39 -9.81 -20.88
CA ARG A 278 24.90 -9.56 -22.24
C ARG A 278 23.82 -9.96 -23.24
N ALA A 279 23.22 -8.97 -23.87
CA ALA A 279 22.42 -9.16 -25.08
C ALA A 279 23.36 -9.18 -26.27
N ASP A 280 23.45 -10.30 -26.95
CA ASP A 280 23.96 -10.38 -28.31
C ASP A 280 23.01 -9.61 -29.24
N ALA A 281 23.49 -8.45 -29.72
CA ALA A 281 22.85 -7.69 -30.77
C ALA A 281 23.28 -8.26 -32.14
N ARG A 282 22.36 -8.80 -32.87
CA ARG A 282 22.49 -8.86 -34.35
C ARG A 282 21.43 -7.98 -34.98
N THR A 283 21.93 -6.94 -35.56
CA THR A 283 21.26 -6.01 -36.48
C THR A 283 20.78 -6.74 -37.71
N ASP A 284 19.53 -6.52 -38.13
CA ASP A 284 19.18 -6.43 -39.53
C ASP A 284 18.12 -5.34 -39.73
N ALA A 285 18.51 -4.35 -40.47
CA ALA A 285 17.69 -3.24 -40.94
C ALA A 285 16.87 -3.68 -42.17
N ARG A 286 15.56 -3.39 -42.14
CA ARG A 286 14.82 -3.07 -43.39
C ARG A 286 13.67 -2.13 -43.07
N THR A 287 13.75 -0.99 -43.76
CA THR A 287 12.73 0.03 -43.98
C THR A 287 11.55 -0.53 -44.76
N ASP A 288 10.32 -0.17 -44.35
CA ASP A 288 9.36 0.44 -45.26
C ASP A 288 8.15 0.95 -44.44
N GLY A 289 7.72 2.16 -44.76
CA GLY A 289 6.66 2.89 -44.12
C GLY A 289 5.27 2.44 -44.56
N GLN A 290 4.33 2.62 -43.62
CA GLN A 290 2.95 3.02 -43.96
C GLN A 290 2.25 3.53 -42.71
N THR A 291 1.78 4.76 -42.80
CA THR A 291 0.86 5.43 -41.86
C THR A 291 -0.52 4.80 -41.98
N ASP A 292 -1.15 4.51 -40.86
CA ASP A 292 -2.60 4.60 -40.73
C ASP A 292 -3.01 4.80 -39.24
N ASP A 293 -3.62 5.95 -39.01
CA ASP A 293 -4.38 6.31 -37.83
C ASP A 293 -5.61 5.39 -37.70
N ASP A 294 -5.74 4.74 -36.57
CA ASP A 294 -7.01 4.44 -35.91
C ASP A 294 -6.74 3.77 -34.54
N ALA A 295 -6.64 4.60 -33.50
CA ALA A 295 -6.55 4.13 -32.12
C ALA A 295 -7.94 3.78 -31.58
N ALA A 296 -8.45 2.60 -31.91
CA ALA A 296 -9.61 2.02 -31.24
C ALA A 296 -9.20 1.46 -29.87
N ALA A 297 -9.91 1.86 -28.83
CA ALA A 297 -9.74 1.34 -27.47
C ALA A 297 -9.80 -0.20 -27.46
N PRO A 298 -8.93 -0.89 -26.73
CA PRO A 298 -8.92 -2.35 -26.67
C PRO A 298 -10.18 -2.88 -25.99
N SER A 299 -10.87 -3.80 -26.64
CA SER A 299 -12.08 -4.43 -26.12
C SER A 299 -11.78 -5.30 -24.90
N LEU A 300 -12.67 -5.27 -23.90
CA LEU A 300 -12.64 -6.04 -22.64
C LEU A 300 -12.32 -7.54 -22.82
N GLY A 301 -12.59 -8.09 -23.99
CA GLY A 301 -12.38 -9.51 -24.33
C GLY A 301 -10.91 -9.96 -24.42
N ARG A 302 -9.94 -9.04 -24.48
CA ARG A 302 -8.51 -9.38 -24.49
C ARG A 302 -7.91 -9.57 -23.10
N LEU A 303 -8.46 -8.90 -22.10
CA LEU A 303 -7.99 -9.00 -20.70
C LEU A 303 -8.30 -10.35 -20.05
N LEU A 304 -9.28 -11.08 -20.59
CA LEU A 304 -9.74 -12.38 -20.04
C LEU A 304 -9.13 -13.59 -20.75
N ARG A 305 -8.24 -13.42 -21.73
CA ARG A 305 -7.58 -14.53 -22.40
C ARG A 305 -6.12 -14.62 -21.95
N ARG A 306 -5.80 -15.73 -21.29
CA ARG A 306 -4.41 -16.17 -21.13
C ARG A 306 -3.94 -16.70 -22.50
N ASP A 307 -2.77 -16.29 -22.92
CA ASP A 307 -2.08 -16.91 -24.06
C ASP A 307 -1.87 -18.40 -23.75
N GLY A 308 -2.55 -19.28 -24.49
CA GLY A 308 -2.26 -20.71 -24.60
C GLY A 308 -3.06 -21.70 -23.76
N ALA A 309 -4.10 -21.32 -23.02
CA ALA A 309 -4.95 -22.30 -22.33
C ALA A 309 -6.37 -22.35 -22.91
N ALA A 310 -6.83 -23.56 -23.24
CA ALA A 310 -8.21 -23.80 -23.66
C ALA A 310 -9.18 -23.40 -22.53
N PRO A 311 -10.36 -22.82 -22.84
CA PRO A 311 -11.31 -22.40 -21.82
C PRO A 311 -11.92 -23.63 -21.13
N GLY A 312 -11.75 -23.68 -19.80
CA GLY A 312 -12.55 -24.56 -18.95
C GLY A 312 -14.04 -24.13 -18.98
N PRO A 313 -14.98 -25.03 -18.67
CA PRO A 313 -16.41 -24.76 -18.84
C PRO A 313 -16.90 -23.70 -17.85
N GLY A 314 -17.44 -22.62 -18.39
CA GLY A 314 -18.51 -21.86 -17.79
C GLY A 314 -18.22 -20.58 -17.03
N TRP A 315 -17.89 -19.49 -17.74
CA TRP A 315 -18.32 -18.14 -17.33
C TRP A 315 -18.63 -17.33 -18.59
N GLN A 316 -19.90 -17.23 -18.92
CA GLN A 316 -20.38 -16.26 -19.90
C GLN A 316 -21.00 -15.09 -19.15
N LEU A 317 -20.32 -13.94 -19.16
CA LEU A 317 -20.94 -12.66 -18.83
C LEU A 317 -21.87 -12.26 -19.97
N ARG A 318 -23.17 -12.33 -19.76
CA ARG A 318 -24.14 -11.62 -20.58
C ARG A 318 -24.30 -10.23 -20.00
N CYS A 319 -23.90 -9.22 -20.77
CA CYS A 319 -24.24 -7.83 -20.48
C CYS A 319 -25.77 -7.67 -20.61
N CYS A 320 -26.42 -7.13 -19.59
CA CYS A 320 -27.72 -6.48 -19.68
C CYS A 320 -27.53 -5.04 -20.12
#